data_ef5715bda46b5f9d0b4e82bea71b431e
#
_entry.id   ef5715bda46b5f9d0b4e82bea71b431e
#
_cell.length_a   1.000
_cell.length_b   1.000
_cell.length_c   1.000
_cell.angle_alpha   90.00
_cell.angle_beta   90.00
_cell.angle_gamma   90.00
#
_symmetry.space_group_name_H-M   'P 1'
#
loop_
_entity.id
_entity.type
_entity.pdbx_description
1 polymer ?
#
loop_
_entity_poly.entity_id
_entity_poly.type
_entity_poly.pdbx_seq_one_letter_code
_entity_poly.pdbx_strand_id
1 'polypeptide(L)'
;LLEHCEKWPFLGATLEADLCAALIQIDRADEAERRLRSLMKHAEARSIASIRLAALMERVNRLDEAERLLAEASIAPADGREANLVRAVLASRRGHFDKAISLFLEFLSGTSNENRSADTLFALAKTYDGAGKTEAALDTLQQAHEIQMKHAGRLVPRLVEPDSNPLDILEYPVSAEAYSRWKVDPTAPSATESPIFIVGFPRSGTTLLEQMLDAHPGIRSMDERAFLQNVIGKMQEGGKLLYPDHLDRLSTSELGAMRETYWACVKGVVTLGEGGVTAQDILVRA
;
A
#
# COMPACT_ATOMS: atom_id res chain seq x y z
N LEU A 1 6.19 0.04 15.64
CA LEU A 1 5.62 -1.07 16.43
C LEU A 1 5.78 -2.42 15.73
N LEU A 2 5.62 -2.49 14.40
CA LEU A 2 5.73 -3.74 13.63
C LEU A 2 7.14 -4.04 13.09
N GLU A 3 8.10 -3.18 13.35
CA GLU A 3 9.47 -3.26 12.79
C GLU A 3 10.20 -4.55 13.17
N HIS A 4 9.91 -5.08 14.35
CA HIS A 4 10.54 -6.28 14.90
C HIS A 4 9.55 -7.40 15.22
N CYS A 5 8.40 -7.42 14.56
CA CYS A 5 7.36 -8.41 14.84
C CYS A 5 7.80 -9.84 14.48
N GLU A 6 8.83 -10.02 13.65
CA GLU A 6 9.43 -11.32 13.38
C GLU A 6 10.00 -12.01 14.64
N LYS A 7 10.30 -11.24 15.68
CA LYS A 7 10.81 -11.74 16.98
C LYS A 7 9.70 -12.01 17.99
N TRP A 8 8.46 -11.69 17.66
CA TRP A 8 7.34 -11.89 18.58
C TRP A 8 7.03 -13.39 18.72
N PRO A 9 6.71 -13.85 19.94
CA PRO A 9 6.21 -15.20 20.14
C PRO A 9 4.87 -15.37 19.42
N PHE A 10 4.45 -16.63 19.24
CA PHE A 10 3.11 -16.90 18.73
C PHE A 10 2.03 -16.29 19.62
N LEU A 11 1.20 -15.43 19.04
CA LEU A 11 0.21 -14.60 19.76
C LEU A 11 -1.17 -15.27 19.88
N GLY A 12 -1.32 -16.47 19.33
CA GLY A 12 -2.62 -17.14 19.16
C GLY A 12 -3.25 -16.85 17.80
N ALA A 13 -4.17 -17.70 17.37
CA ALA A 13 -4.66 -17.76 15.99
C ALA A 13 -5.22 -16.43 15.48
N THR A 14 -6.07 -15.78 16.27
CA THR A 14 -6.74 -14.53 15.87
C THR A 14 -5.74 -13.38 15.74
N LEU A 15 -4.90 -13.16 16.75
CA LEU A 15 -3.92 -12.07 16.72
C LEU A 15 -2.85 -12.27 15.65
N GLU A 16 -2.46 -13.51 15.36
CA GLU A 16 -1.55 -13.79 14.23
C GLU A 16 -2.20 -13.47 12.88
N ALA A 17 -3.48 -13.80 12.70
CA ALA A 17 -4.20 -13.43 11.49
C ALA A 17 -4.33 -11.90 11.33
N ASP A 18 -4.61 -11.18 12.40
CA ASP A 18 -4.67 -9.71 12.41
C ASP A 18 -3.29 -9.09 12.15
N LEU A 19 -2.23 -9.64 12.74
CA LEU A 19 -0.86 -9.23 12.46
C LEU A 19 -0.52 -9.43 10.97
N CYS A 20 -0.90 -10.54 10.36
CA CYS A 20 -0.69 -10.77 8.94
C CYS A 20 -1.44 -9.74 8.08
N ALA A 21 -2.68 -9.39 8.45
CA ALA A 21 -3.41 -8.34 7.77
C ALA A 21 -2.69 -6.98 7.87
N ALA A 22 -2.17 -6.62 9.04
CA ALA A 22 -1.40 -5.39 9.23
C ALA A 22 -0.07 -5.41 8.44
N LEU A 23 0.62 -6.54 8.37
CA LEU A 23 1.84 -6.71 7.56
C LEU A 23 1.58 -6.49 6.07
N ILE A 24 0.46 -6.99 5.55
CA ILE A 24 0.04 -6.77 4.17
C ILE A 24 -0.19 -5.28 3.88
N GLN A 25 -0.75 -4.54 4.84
CA GLN A 25 -1.00 -3.09 4.68
C GLN A 25 0.29 -2.26 4.64
N ILE A 26 1.37 -2.73 5.25
CA ILE A 26 2.69 -2.06 5.25
C ILE A 26 3.68 -2.67 4.25
N ASP A 27 3.18 -3.34 3.21
CA ASP A 27 3.96 -3.94 2.11
C ASP A 27 4.96 -5.03 2.53
N ARG A 28 4.64 -5.77 3.63
CA ARG A 28 5.42 -6.94 4.10
C ARG A 28 4.70 -8.25 3.77
N ALA A 29 4.26 -8.38 2.51
CA ALA A 29 3.46 -9.51 2.02
C ALA A 29 4.18 -10.87 2.18
N ASP A 30 5.48 -10.94 1.92
CA ASP A 30 6.28 -12.17 2.05
C ASP A 30 6.33 -12.69 3.49
N GLU A 31 6.41 -11.78 4.45
CA GLU A 31 6.36 -12.16 5.86
C GLU A 31 4.97 -12.63 6.27
N ALA A 32 3.93 -11.92 5.82
CA ALA A 32 2.56 -12.35 6.04
C ALA A 32 2.31 -13.75 5.46
N GLU A 33 2.81 -14.04 4.25
CA GLU A 33 2.71 -15.35 3.64
C GLU A 33 3.39 -16.44 4.50
N ARG A 34 4.62 -16.22 4.93
CA ARG A 34 5.34 -17.18 5.79
C ARG A 34 4.59 -17.47 7.09
N ARG A 35 4.07 -16.42 7.75
CA ARG A 35 3.30 -16.55 8.98
C ARG A 35 1.98 -17.29 8.77
N LEU A 36 1.23 -16.95 7.73
CA LEU A 36 -0.03 -17.64 7.40
C LEU A 36 0.19 -19.11 7.08
N ARG A 37 1.26 -19.46 6.33
CA ARG A 37 1.62 -20.86 6.08
C ARG A 37 2.00 -21.60 7.36
N SER A 38 2.67 -20.94 8.30
CA SER A 38 2.94 -21.52 9.61
C SER A 38 1.66 -21.69 10.43
N LEU A 39 0.77 -20.70 10.39
CA LEU A 39 -0.49 -20.71 11.11
C LEU A 39 -1.42 -21.84 10.64
N MET A 40 -1.40 -22.21 9.36
CA MET A 40 -2.17 -23.34 8.82
C MET A 40 -1.80 -24.70 9.44
N LYS A 41 -0.65 -24.82 10.12
CA LYS A 41 -0.27 -26.05 10.84
C LYS A 41 -1.04 -26.23 12.15
N HIS A 42 -1.62 -25.17 12.68
CA HIS A 42 -2.45 -25.21 13.87
C HIS A 42 -3.91 -25.49 13.50
N ALA A 43 -4.48 -26.55 14.05
CA ALA A 43 -5.81 -27.02 13.66
C ALA A 43 -6.91 -25.99 13.84
N GLU A 44 -6.85 -25.24 14.97
CA GLU A 44 -7.80 -24.19 15.34
C GLU A 44 -7.72 -22.94 14.44
N ALA A 45 -6.57 -22.72 13.80
CA ALA A 45 -6.33 -21.56 12.96
C ALA A 45 -6.38 -21.87 11.46
N ARG A 46 -6.40 -23.14 11.09
CA ARG A 46 -6.26 -23.56 9.70
C ARG A 46 -7.28 -22.92 8.77
N SER A 47 -8.53 -22.85 9.20
CA SER A 47 -9.63 -22.27 8.42
C SER A 47 -9.33 -20.79 8.08
N ILE A 48 -9.14 -19.95 9.09
CA ILE A 48 -8.92 -18.52 8.90
C ILE A 48 -7.59 -18.24 8.18
N ALA A 49 -6.53 -18.99 8.50
CA ALA A 49 -5.24 -18.87 7.84
C ALA A 49 -5.32 -19.20 6.35
N SER A 50 -6.06 -20.23 5.96
CA SER A 50 -6.27 -20.59 4.54
C SER A 50 -7.01 -19.49 3.78
N ILE A 51 -8.03 -18.89 4.39
CA ILE A 51 -8.81 -17.79 3.80
C ILE A 51 -7.92 -16.56 3.62
N ARG A 52 -7.19 -16.15 4.66
CA ARG A 52 -6.29 -14.99 4.60
C ARG A 52 -5.15 -15.21 3.60
N LEU A 53 -4.60 -16.41 3.54
CA LEU A 53 -3.57 -16.74 2.56
C LEU A 53 -4.15 -16.74 1.14
N ALA A 54 -5.35 -17.27 0.91
CA ALA A 54 -6.01 -17.18 -0.39
C ALA A 54 -6.27 -15.74 -0.83
N ALA A 55 -6.69 -14.85 0.08
CA ALA A 55 -6.85 -13.44 -0.19
C ALA A 55 -5.51 -12.77 -0.54
N LEU A 56 -4.43 -13.12 0.14
CA LEU A 56 -3.09 -12.64 -0.18
C LEU A 56 -2.63 -13.14 -1.56
N MET A 57 -2.84 -14.43 -1.88
CA MET A 57 -2.49 -14.99 -3.19
C MET A 57 -3.28 -14.33 -4.33
N GLU A 58 -4.55 -13.99 -4.10
CA GLU A 58 -5.35 -13.22 -5.05
C GLU A 58 -4.70 -11.84 -5.30
N ARG A 59 -4.33 -11.13 -4.24
CA ARG A 59 -3.72 -9.79 -4.30
C ARG A 59 -2.39 -9.78 -5.07
N VAL A 60 -1.57 -10.82 -4.91
CA VAL A 60 -0.31 -10.98 -5.63
C VAL A 60 -0.45 -11.72 -6.97
N ASN A 61 -1.69 -11.82 -7.49
CA ASN A 61 -2.03 -12.43 -8.78
C ASN A 61 -1.70 -13.94 -8.91
N ARG A 62 -1.61 -14.68 -7.80
CA ARG A 62 -1.43 -16.14 -7.76
C ARG A 62 -2.81 -16.83 -7.66
N LEU A 63 -3.67 -16.61 -8.67
CA LEU A 63 -5.10 -16.97 -8.61
C LEU A 63 -5.33 -18.48 -8.47
N ASP A 64 -4.56 -19.31 -9.19
CA ASP A 64 -4.71 -20.78 -9.14
C ASP A 64 -4.40 -21.34 -7.74
N GLU A 65 -3.44 -20.72 -7.06
CA GLU A 65 -3.10 -21.11 -5.69
C GLU A 65 -4.17 -20.65 -4.69
N ALA A 66 -4.71 -19.43 -4.86
CA ALA A 66 -5.81 -18.96 -4.04
C ALA A 66 -7.04 -19.87 -4.14
N GLU A 67 -7.39 -20.30 -5.35
CA GLU A 67 -8.49 -21.24 -5.57
C GLU A 67 -8.24 -22.61 -4.92
N ARG A 68 -7.03 -23.17 -5.06
CA ARG A 68 -6.64 -24.42 -4.40
C ARG A 68 -6.74 -24.33 -2.88
N LEU A 69 -6.20 -23.27 -2.29
CA LEU A 69 -6.26 -23.03 -0.85
C LEU A 69 -7.69 -23.05 -0.32
N LEU A 70 -8.64 -22.43 -1.02
CA LEU A 70 -10.05 -22.41 -0.63
C LEU A 70 -10.79 -23.73 -0.93
N ALA A 71 -10.34 -24.50 -1.92
CA ALA A 71 -10.93 -25.80 -2.26
C ALA A 71 -10.48 -26.90 -1.29
N GLU A 72 -9.22 -26.87 -0.87
CA GLU A 72 -8.61 -27.87 0.02
C GLU A 72 -8.88 -27.57 1.51
N ALA A 73 -9.19 -26.32 1.85
CA ALA A 73 -9.41 -25.93 3.23
C ALA A 73 -10.73 -26.46 3.77
N SER A 74 -10.67 -27.06 4.97
CA SER A 74 -11.85 -27.34 5.77
C SER A 74 -12.29 -26.02 6.43
N ILE A 75 -13.18 -25.28 5.76
CA ILE A 75 -13.64 -23.97 6.23
C ILE A 75 -14.63 -24.18 7.40
N ALA A 76 -14.30 -23.58 8.54
CA ALA A 76 -15.19 -23.58 9.69
C ALA A 76 -16.48 -22.79 9.38
N PRO A 77 -17.65 -23.20 9.89
CA PRO A 77 -18.92 -22.48 9.63
C PRO A 77 -18.86 -21.00 9.96
N ALA A 78 -18.16 -20.62 11.02
CA ALA A 78 -17.96 -19.22 11.43
C ALA A 78 -17.20 -18.38 10.38
N ASP A 79 -16.29 -19.01 9.62
CA ASP A 79 -15.43 -18.35 8.65
C ASP A 79 -16.02 -18.40 7.22
N GLY A 80 -17.12 -19.13 7.04
CA GLY A 80 -17.73 -19.37 5.71
C GLY A 80 -18.07 -18.08 4.95
N ARG A 81 -18.49 -17.06 5.66
CA ARG A 81 -18.82 -15.75 5.11
C ARG A 81 -17.58 -15.04 4.53
N GLU A 82 -16.47 -15.05 5.25
CA GLU A 82 -15.22 -14.46 4.78
C GLU A 82 -14.65 -15.26 3.59
N ALA A 83 -14.72 -16.59 3.63
CA ALA A 83 -14.35 -17.43 2.50
C ALA A 83 -15.18 -17.13 1.24
N ASN A 84 -16.49 -16.85 1.39
CA ASN A 84 -17.36 -16.48 0.27
C ASN A 84 -16.98 -15.12 -0.32
N LEU A 85 -16.51 -14.16 0.49
CA LEU A 85 -15.99 -12.89 -0.02
C LEU A 85 -14.76 -13.12 -0.92
N VAL A 86 -13.81 -13.92 -0.47
CA VAL A 86 -12.61 -14.22 -1.28
C VAL A 86 -12.99 -15.01 -2.54
N ARG A 87 -13.93 -15.94 -2.47
CA ARG A 87 -14.48 -16.64 -3.64
C ARG A 87 -15.15 -15.69 -4.62
N ALA A 88 -15.87 -14.67 -4.13
CA ALA A 88 -16.50 -13.65 -4.98
C ALA A 88 -15.44 -12.87 -5.77
N VAL A 89 -14.38 -12.41 -5.10
CA VAL A 89 -13.28 -11.70 -5.75
C VAL A 89 -12.60 -12.58 -6.80
N LEU A 90 -12.27 -13.83 -6.48
CA LEU A 90 -11.66 -14.78 -7.41
C LEU A 90 -12.57 -15.06 -8.63
N ALA A 91 -13.86 -15.27 -8.41
CA ALA A 91 -14.83 -15.47 -9.50
C ALA A 91 -14.89 -14.22 -10.42
N SER A 92 -14.86 -13.02 -9.86
CA SER A 92 -14.80 -11.77 -10.62
C SER A 92 -13.51 -11.69 -11.45
N ARG A 93 -12.36 -11.99 -10.86
CA ARG A 93 -11.05 -12.03 -11.55
C ARG A 93 -11.00 -13.04 -12.71
N ARG A 94 -11.78 -14.12 -12.61
CA ARG A 94 -11.90 -15.16 -13.67
C ARG A 94 -12.97 -14.84 -14.71
N GLY A 95 -13.69 -13.69 -14.58
CA GLY A 95 -14.76 -13.33 -15.48
C GLY A 95 -16.09 -14.08 -15.23
N HIS A 96 -16.20 -14.81 -14.11
CA HIS A 96 -17.44 -15.48 -13.71
C HIS A 96 -18.36 -14.50 -12.96
N PHE A 97 -18.77 -13.43 -13.64
CA PHE A 97 -19.39 -12.26 -13.04
C PHE A 97 -20.71 -12.56 -12.33
N ASP A 98 -21.62 -13.34 -12.90
CA ASP A 98 -22.90 -13.63 -12.25
C ASP A 98 -22.70 -14.40 -10.94
N LYS A 99 -21.78 -15.36 -10.90
CA LYS A 99 -21.40 -16.08 -9.68
C LYS A 99 -20.80 -15.12 -8.66
N ALA A 100 -19.90 -14.23 -9.08
CA ALA A 100 -19.26 -13.25 -8.21
C ALA A 100 -20.29 -12.30 -7.61
N ILE A 101 -21.20 -11.74 -8.42
CA ILE A 101 -22.28 -10.86 -7.97
C ILE A 101 -23.14 -11.56 -6.91
N SER A 102 -23.54 -12.81 -7.16
CA SER A 102 -24.35 -13.59 -6.21
C SER A 102 -23.67 -13.72 -4.86
N LEU A 103 -22.37 -14.06 -4.84
CA LEU A 103 -21.57 -14.20 -3.61
C LEU A 103 -21.37 -12.87 -2.88
N PHE A 104 -21.14 -11.76 -3.61
CA PHE A 104 -21.05 -10.43 -3.00
C PHE A 104 -22.36 -10.01 -2.36
N LEU A 105 -23.49 -10.22 -3.04
CA LEU A 105 -24.82 -9.89 -2.51
C LEU A 105 -25.17 -10.72 -1.27
N GLU A 106 -24.84 -12.02 -1.27
CA GLU A 106 -24.98 -12.88 -0.10
C GLU A 106 -24.15 -12.35 1.06
N PHE A 107 -22.88 -12.01 0.83
CA PHE A 107 -22.02 -11.40 1.84
C PHE A 107 -22.60 -10.11 2.39
N LEU A 108 -23.11 -9.22 1.56
CA LEU A 108 -23.67 -7.92 1.95
C LEU A 108 -25.02 -8.04 2.65
N SER A 109 -25.85 -9.05 2.33
CA SER A 109 -27.14 -9.26 2.99
C SER A 109 -27.04 -9.52 4.50
N GLY A 110 -25.93 -10.13 4.92
CA GLY A 110 -25.62 -10.36 6.34
C GLY A 110 -24.95 -9.19 7.04
N THR A 111 -24.80 -8.03 6.39
CA THR A 111 -24.11 -6.86 6.97
C THR A 111 -25.06 -5.66 7.01
N SER A 112 -25.21 -5.03 8.17
CA SER A 112 -25.91 -3.75 8.25
C SER A 112 -25.22 -2.70 7.37
N ASN A 113 -25.99 -1.74 6.82
CA ASN A 113 -25.44 -0.69 5.95
C ASN A 113 -24.28 0.08 6.61
N GLU A 114 -24.35 0.27 7.93
CA GLU A 114 -23.32 0.98 8.71
C GLU A 114 -21.97 0.22 8.78
N ASN A 115 -22.01 -1.11 8.65
CA ASN A 115 -20.84 -1.98 8.75
C ASN A 115 -20.33 -2.49 7.39
N ARG A 116 -20.92 -2.01 6.27
CA ARG A 116 -20.43 -2.36 4.94
C ARG A 116 -19.06 -1.74 4.71
N SER A 117 -18.16 -2.53 4.15
CA SER A 117 -16.84 -2.05 3.71
C SER A 117 -16.95 -1.38 2.34
N ALA A 118 -16.34 -0.20 2.19
CA ALA A 118 -16.22 0.46 0.89
C ALA A 118 -15.47 -0.44 -0.11
N ASP A 119 -14.43 -1.15 0.34
CA ASP A 119 -13.63 -2.05 -0.52
C ASP A 119 -14.48 -3.17 -1.14
N THR A 120 -15.41 -3.76 -0.34
CA THR A 120 -16.32 -4.78 -0.85
C THR A 120 -17.27 -4.21 -1.90
N LEU A 121 -17.77 -2.99 -1.68
CA LEU A 121 -18.64 -2.33 -2.66
C LEU A 121 -17.87 -1.92 -3.93
N PHE A 122 -16.63 -1.47 -3.82
CA PHE A 122 -15.78 -1.22 -4.99
C PHE A 122 -15.53 -2.51 -5.79
N ALA A 123 -15.27 -3.63 -5.12
CA ALA A 123 -15.08 -4.92 -5.79
C ALA A 123 -16.37 -5.38 -6.50
N LEU A 124 -17.53 -5.21 -5.87
CA LEU A 124 -18.84 -5.50 -6.48
C LEU A 124 -19.12 -4.57 -7.67
N ALA A 125 -18.86 -3.27 -7.54
CA ALA A 125 -19.05 -2.31 -8.63
C ALA A 125 -18.20 -2.66 -9.85
N LYS A 126 -16.92 -2.99 -9.64
CA LYS A 126 -16.02 -3.48 -10.69
C LYS A 126 -16.54 -4.77 -11.32
N THR A 127 -17.17 -5.63 -10.55
CA THR A 127 -17.77 -6.88 -11.04
C THR A 127 -19.02 -6.60 -11.90
N TYR A 128 -19.85 -5.65 -11.50
CA TYR A 128 -20.99 -5.20 -12.30
C TYR A 128 -20.55 -4.57 -13.63
N ASP A 129 -19.51 -3.74 -13.60
CA ASP A 129 -18.93 -3.13 -14.80
C ASP A 129 -18.41 -4.20 -15.77
N GLY A 130 -17.63 -5.17 -15.27
CA GLY A 130 -17.18 -6.32 -16.06
C GLY A 130 -18.31 -7.18 -16.64
N ALA A 131 -19.48 -7.21 -15.97
CA ALA A 131 -20.69 -7.88 -16.45
C ALA A 131 -21.53 -7.01 -17.42
N GLY A 132 -21.11 -5.77 -17.72
CA GLY A 132 -21.86 -4.83 -18.54
C GLY A 132 -23.09 -4.23 -17.86
N LYS A 133 -23.23 -4.36 -16.53
CA LYS A 133 -24.35 -3.86 -15.73
C LYS A 133 -24.02 -2.45 -15.19
N THR A 134 -23.88 -1.47 -16.11
CA THR A 134 -23.33 -0.14 -15.83
C THR A 134 -24.11 0.63 -14.77
N GLU A 135 -25.44 0.63 -14.80
CA GLU A 135 -26.26 1.32 -13.80
C GLU A 135 -26.02 0.77 -12.39
N ALA A 136 -26.03 -0.56 -12.23
CA ALA A 136 -25.74 -1.19 -10.94
C ALA A 136 -24.29 -0.92 -10.46
N ALA A 137 -23.34 -0.81 -11.39
CA ALA A 137 -21.97 -0.43 -11.06
C ALA A 137 -21.91 1.00 -10.50
N LEU A 138 -22.56 1.97 -11.16
CA LEU A 138 -22.58 3.37 -10.71
C LEU A 138 -23.28 3.53 -9.35
N ASP A 139 -24.43 2.90 -9.15
CA ASP A 139 -25.14 2.94 -7.87
C ASP A 139 -24.29 2.34 -6.73
N THR A 140 -23.56 1.26 -7.02
CA THR A 140 -22.69 0.61 -6.03
C THR A 140 -21.47 1.47 -5.74
N LEU A 141 -20.88 2.14 -6.74
CA LEU A 141 -19.77 3.09 -6.56
C LEU A 141 -20.20 4.27 -5.70
N GLN A 142 -21.39 4.82 -5.91
CA GLN A 142 -21.93 5.91 -5.09
C GLN A 142 -22.00 5.48 -3.62
N GLN A 143 -22.53 4.30 -3.32
CA GLN A 143 -22.59 3.77 -1.95
C GLN A 143 -21.19 3.62 -1.35
N ALA A 144 -20.21 3.13 -2.11
CA ALA A 144 -18.83 2.99 -1.65
C ALA A 144 -18.23 4.36 -1.29
N HIS A 145 -18.40 5.36 -2.14
CA HIS A 145 -17.92 6.72 -1.92
C HIS A 145 -18.59 7.39 -0.72
N GLU A 146 -19.88 7.20 -0.51
CA GLU A 146 -20.59 7.71 0.68
C GLU A 146 -19.95 7.19 1.98
N ILE A 147 -19.55 5.91 2.02
CA ILE A 147 -18.83 5.34 3.16
C ILE A 147 -17.45 5.97 3.31
N GLN A 148 -16.71 6.13 2.21
CA GLN A 148 -15.39 6.77 2.25
C GLN A 148 -15.48 8.23 2.73
N MET A 149 -16.46 8.99 2.23
CA MET A 149 -16.68 10.39 2.65
C MET A 149 -17.00 10.50 4.13
N LYS A 150 -17.80 9.57 4.68
CA LYS A 150 -18.03 9.53 6.15
C LYS A 150 -16.76 9.25 6.93
N HIS A 151 -15.89 8.37 6.45
CA HIS A 151 -14.60 8.10 7.07
C HIS A 151 -13.65 9.30 6.94
N ALA A 152 -13.54 9.89 5.76
CA ALA A 152 -12.74 11.09 5.53
C ALA A 152 -13.17 12.25 6.43
N GLY A 153 -14.47 12.47 6.59
CA GLY A 153 -15.00 13.50 7.49
C GLY A 153 -14.62 13.31 8.96
N ARG A 154 -14.33 12.08 9.38
CA ARG A 154 -13.83 11.80 10.75
C ARG A 154 -12.32 12.01 10.90
N LEU A 155 -11.55 11.65 9.86
CA LEU A 155 -10.08 11.67 9.90
C LEU A 155 -9.50 13.03 9.50
N VAL A 156 -10.08 13.64 8.48
CA VAL A 156 -9.60 14.90 7.88
C VAL A 156 -10.80 15.82 7.55
N PRO A 157 -11.50 16.35 8.57
CA PRO A 157 -12.73 17.13 8.38
C PRO A 157 -12.57 18.25 7.37
N ARG A 158 -11.42 18.93 7.38
CA ARG A 158 -11.13 20.07 6.49
C ARG A 158 -11.19 19.71 5.01
N LEU A 159 -10.98 18.44 4.63
CA LEU A 159 -11.00 18.02 3.22
C LEU A 159 -12.42 17.78 2.68
N VAL A 160 -13.41 17.64 3.56
CA VAL A 160 -14.79 17.34 3.20
C VAL A 160 -15.74 18.51 3.49
N GLU A 161 -15.23 19.65 3.95
CA GLU A 161 -16.00 20.87 4.08
C GLU A 161 -16.42 21.38 2.69
N PRO A 162 -17.65 21.91 2.52
CA PRO A 162 -18.19 22.29 1.20
C PRO A 162 -17.32 23.28 0.41
N ASP A 163 -16.62 24.16 1.11
CA ASP A 163 -15.76 25.20 0.52
C ASP A 163 -14.26 24.83 0.57
N SER A 164 -13.93 23.58 0.95
CA SER A 164 -12.54 23.16 1.00
C SER A 164 -11.98 22.97 -0.40
N ASN A 165 -10.81 23.55 -0.66
CA ASN A 165 -10.03 23.21 -1.83
C ASN A 165 -9.02 22.12 -1.45
N PRO A 166 -9.18 20.86 -1.93
CA PRO A 166 -8.22 19.80 -1.62
C PRO A 166 -6.79 20.12 -2.07
N LEU A 167 -6.64 21.07 -3.00
CA LEU A 167 -5.35 21.52 -3.49
C LEU A 167 -4.65 22.49 -2.53
N ASP A 168 -5.37 23.14 -1.60
CA ASP A 168 -4.78 24.02 -0.58
C ASP A 168 -3.76 23.27 0.30
N ILE A 169 -3.91 21.94 0.43
CA ILE A 169 -2.93 21.09 1.12
C ILE A 169 -1.63 20.95 0.32
N LEU A 170 -1.72 21.08 -1.01
CA LEU A 170 -0.57 21.04 -1.91
C LEU A 170 0.05 22.44 -2.07
N GLU A 171 -0.67 23.50 -1.71
CA GLU A 171 -0.17 24.85 -1.65
C GLU A 171 0.65 25.07 -0.37
N TYR A 172 1.79 24.40 -0.30
CA TYR A 172 2.88 24.88 0.54
C TYR A 172 3.75 25.80 -0.33
N PRO A 173 3.44 27.10 -0.40
CA PRO A 173 4.21 28.00 -1.23
C PRO A 173 5.56 28.20 -0.55
N VAL A 174 6.58 27.53 -1.06
CA VAL A 174 7.95 27.97 -0.78
C VAL A 174 8.06 29.35 -1.43
N SER A 175 7.98 30.40 -0.62
CA SER A 175 8.10 31.78 -1.12
C SER A 175 9.47 31.95 -1.77
N ALA A 176 9.56 32.85 -2.76
CA ALA A 176 10.84 33.19 -3.38
C ALA A 176 11.87 33.67 -2.33
N GLU A 177 11.40 34.31 -1.26
CA GLU A 177 12.23 34.75 -0.13
C GLU A 177 12.73 33.54 0.67
N ALA A 178 11.90 32.53 0.97
CA ALA A 178 12.32 31.29 1.63
C ALA A 178 13.33 30.54 0.78
N TYR A 179 13.05 30.39 -0.52
CA TYR A 179 13.96 29.72 -1.45
C TYR A 179 15.33 30.44 -1.55
N SER A 180 15.37 31.78 -1.52
CA SER A 180 16.62 32.53 -1.59
C SER A 180 17.54 32.32 -0.37
N ARG A 181 17.00 31.83 0.75
CA ARG A 181 17.78 31.51 1.96
C ARG A 181 18.42 30.12 1.88
N TRP A 182 17.97 29.26 0.96
CA TRP A 182 18.56 27.94 0.82
C TRP A 182 19.97 28.02 0.28
N LYS A 183 20.88 27.36 0.94
CA LYS A 183 22.30 27.34 0.59
C LYS A 183 22.61 26.07 -0.17
N VAL A 184 23.46 26.19 -1.19
CA VAL A 184 24.03 25.01 -1.84
C VAL A 184 24.94 24.31 -0.84
N ASP A 185 24.68 23.03 -0.58
CA ASP A 185 25.56 22.21 0.25
C ASP A 185 26.81 21.85 -0.56
N PRO A 186 28.01 22.29 -0.12
CA PRO A 186 29.26 21.99 -0.84
C PRO A 186 29.61 20.49 -0.84
N THR A 187 28.95 19.71 0.01
CA THR A 187 29.14 18.24 0.07
C THR A 187 28.05 17.49 -0.69
N ALA A 188 27.18 18.19 -1.44
CA ALA A 188 26.17 17.56 -2.26
C ALA A 188 26.84 16.63 -3.30
N PRO A 189 26.28 15.41 -3.49
CA PRO A 189 26.77 14.51 -4.52
C PRO A 189 26.56 15.12 -5.91
N SER A 190 27.34 14.62 -6.87
CA SER A 190 27.15 15.02 -8.28
C SER A 190 25.80 14.53 -8.81
N ALA A 191 25.37 15.06 -9.94
CA ALA A 191 24.13 14.66 -10.59
C ALA A 191 24.12 13.14 -10.94
N THR A 192 25.29 12.56 -11.20
CA THR A 192 25.44 11.12 -11.51
C THR A 192 25.37 10.23 -10.27
N GLU A 193 25.49 10.80 -9.09
CA GLU A 193 25.40 10.11 -7.81
C GLU A 193 24.09 10.40 -7.07
N SER A 194 23.23 11.20 -7.70
CA SER A 194 21.94 11.60 -7.14
C SER A 194 20.78 10.77 -7.73
N PRO A 195 19.71 10.53 -6.97
CA PRO A 195 18.53 9.88 -7.52
C PRO A 195 17.83 10.77 -8.55
N ILE A 196 17.20 10.17 -9.54
CA ILE A 196 16.31 10.86 -10.48
C ILE A 196 14.89 10.80 -9.93
N PHE A 197 14.28 11.97 -9.74
CA PHE A 197 12.88 12.06 -9.30
C PHE A 197 11.96 12.32 -10.48
N ILE A 198 10.98 11.44 -10.68
CA ILE A 198 9.87 11.64 -11.63
C ILE A 198 8.74 12.31 -10.86
N VAL A 199 8.37 13.52 -11.26
CA VAL A 199 7.28 14.27 -10.65
C VAL A 199 6.23 14.63 -11.68
N GLY A 200 4.95 14.62 -11.27
CA GLY A 200 3.85 14.96 -12.16
C GLY A 200 2.52 14.92 -11.43
N PHE A 201 1.49 15.45 -12.09
CA PHE A 201 0.13 15.29 -11.58
C PHE A 201 -0.29 13.82 -11.54
N PRO A 202 -1.15 13.43 -10.59
CA PRO A 202 -1.75 12.10 -10.60
C PRO A 202 -2.36 11.78 -11.97
N ARG A 203 -2.14 10.56 -12.46
CA ARG A 203 -2.63 10.06 -13.77
C ARG A 203 -2.02 10.76 -14.99
N SER A 204 -0.88 11.44 -14.86
CA SER A 204 -0.15 12.07 -15.98
C SER A 204 0.79 11.13 -16.74
N GLY A 205 0.82 9.84 -16.39
CA GLY A 205 1.67 8.83 -17.04
C GLY A 205 3.03 8.61 -16.38
N THR A 206 3.25 9.11 -15.18
CA THR A 206 4.50 8.92 -14.41
C THR A 206 4.85 7.44 -14.26
N THR A 207 3.89 6.58 -13.94
CA THR A 207 4.10 5.12 -13.85
C THR A 207 4.53 4.51 -15.19
N LEU A 208 3.97 4.96 -16.32
CA LEU A 208 4.39 4.47 -17.63
C LEU A 208 5.83 4.86 -17.93
N LEU A 209 6.18 6.12 -17.67
CA LEU A 209 7.55 6.61 -17.85
C LEU A 209 8.54 5.83 -16.98
N GLU A 210 8.17 5.59 -15.72
CA GLU A 210 8.95 4.80 -14.76
C GLU A 210 9.20 3.38 -15.28
N GLN A 211 8.17 2.68 -15.76
CA GLN A 211 8.28 1.34 -16.35
C GLN A 211 9.17 1.32 -17.59
N MET A 212 9.08 2.35 -18.43
CA MET A 212 9.95 2.48 -19.60
C MET A 212 11.43 2.67 -19.20
N LEU A 213 11.69 3.44 -18.17
CA LEU A 213 13.04 3.66 -17.66
C LEU A 213 13.60 2.42 -16.97
N ASP A 214 12.80 1.72 -16.18
CA ASP A 214 13.20 0.48 -15.48
C ASP A 214 13.53 -0.68 -16.44
N ALA A 215 13.03 -0.62 -17.69
CA ALA A 215 13.43 -1.54 -18.75
C ALA A 215 14.90 -1.36 -19.18
N HIS A 216 15.54 -0.24 -18.86
CA HIS A 216 16.95 0.00 -19.16
C HIS A 216 17.85 -0.66 -18.12
N PRO A 217 18.87 -1.46 -18.51
CA PRO A 217 19.68 -2.25 -17.57
C PRO A 217 20.51 -1.41 -16.59
N GLY A 218 20.68 -0.12 -16.83
CA GLY A 218 21.40 0.82 -15.97
C GLY A 218 20.51 1.66 -15.06
N ILE A 219 19.19 1.44 -15.05
CA ILE A 219 18.24 2.20 -14.24
C ILE A 219 17.44 1.22 -13.40
N ARG A 220 17.16 1.58 -12.16
CA ARG A 220 16.28 0.83 -11.28
C ARG A 220 15.20 1.73 -10.70
N SER A 221 13.95 1.40 -10.96
CA SER A 221 12.81 2.08 -10.36
C SER A 221 12.61 1.68 -8.91
N MET A 222 12.17 2.63 -8.09
CA MET A 222 11.83 2.42 -6.68
C MET A 222 10.35 2.58 -6.40
N ASP A 223 9.53 2.84 -7.43
CA ASP A 223 8.10 3.07 -7.29
C ASP A 223 7.76 4.23 -6.33
N GLU A 224 6.52 4.42 -5.98
CA GLU A 224 6.04 5.46 -5.05
C GLU A 224 6.31 5.10 -3.57
N ARG A 225 7.56 4.79 -3.25
CA ARG A 225 7.92 4.42 -1.88
C ARG A 225 8.10 5.62 -0.96
N ALA A 226 7.76 5.43 0.31
CA ALA A 226 7.77 6.48 1.33
C ALA A 226 9.18 6.90 1.81
N PHE A 227 10.19 6.89 0.93
CA PHE A 227 11.57 7.21 1.32
C PHE A 227 11.73 8.66 1.76
N LEU A 228 11.09 9.59 1.05
CA LEU A 228 11.12 11.02 1.43
C LEU A 228 10.36 11.27 2.73
N GLN A 229 9.27 10.57 3.00
CA GLN A 229 8.56 10.64 4.26
C GLN A 229 9.44 10.21 5.44
N ASN A 230 10.27 9.18 5.24
CA ASN A 230 11.24 8.76 6.25
C ASN A 230 12.33 9.83 6.48
N VAL A 231 12.79 10.49 5.43
CA VAL A 231 13.73 11.63 5.53
C VAL A 231 13.09 12.82 6.25
N ILE A 232 11.83 13.15 5.92
CA ILE A 232 11.07 14.21 6.59
C ILE A 232 10.88 13.86 8.08
N GLY A 233 10.51 12.61 8.39
CA GLY A 233 10.41 12.13 9.76
C GLY A 233 11.71 12.29 10.53
N LYS A 234 12.85 11.99 9.90
CA LYS A 234 14.19 12.18 10.47
C LYS A 234 14.51 13.64 10.73
N MET A 235 14.16 14.54 9.81
CA MET A 235 14.32 15.99 9.99
C MET A 235 13.51 16.49 11.19
N GLN A 236 12.30 15.99 11.38
CA GLN A 236 11.38 16.41 12.43
C GLN A 236 11.64 15.72 13.78
N GLU A 237 12.56 14.78 13.84
CA GLU A 237 12.97 14.10 15.07
C GLU A 237 13.41 15.11 16.13
N GLY A 238 12.79 15.07 17.30
CA GLY A 238 13.06 16.03 18.38
C GLY A 238 12.26 17.34 18.32
N GLY A 239 11.35 17.53 17.35
CA GLY A 239 10.36 18.60 17.29
C GLY A 239 10.92 20.02 17.06
N LYS A 240 12.20 20.18 16.70
CA LYS A 240 12.86 21.47 16.52
C LYS A 240 12.79 22.01 15.09
N LEU A 241 12.69 21.12 14.12
CA LEU A 241 12.67 21.44 12.70
C LEU A 241 11.35 20.99 12.09
N LEU A 242 10.77 21.83 11.24
CA LEU A 242 9.54 21.54 10.50
C LEU A 242 9.84 21.57 9.00
N TYR A 243 9.39 20.57 8.29
CA TYR A 243 9.45 20.54 6.84
C TYR A 243 8.22 21.26 6.25
N PRO A 244 8.37 22.09 5.22
CA PRO A 244 9.61 22.53 4.56
C PRO A 244 10.20 23.81 5.16
N ASP A 245 9.58 24.43 6.16
CA ASP A 245 9.85 25.78 6.66
C ASP A 245 11.29 25.98 7.16
N HIS A 246 11.89 24.93 7.67
CA HIS A 246 13.21 24.99 8.30
C HIS A 246 14.32 24.31 7.49
N LEU A 247 14.13 24.11 6.18
CA LEU A 247 15.18 23.53 5.31
C LEU A 247 16.45 24.40 5.28
N ASP A 248 16.31 25.73 5.39
CA ASP A 248 17.41 26.70 5.44
C ASP A 248 18.26 26.61 6.72
N ARG A 249 17.76 25.94 7.75
CA ARG A 249 18.44 25.79 9.06
C ARG A 249 19.27 24.52 9.19
N LEU A 250 19.17 23.61 8.21
CA LEU A 250 19.90 22.36 8.23
C LEU A 250 21.42 22.64 8.04
N SER A 251 22.21 22.03 8.92
CA SER A 251 23.67 21.99 8.76
C SER A 251 24.07 20.96 7.70
N THR A 252 25.28 21.08 7.16
CA THR A 252 25.86 20.10 6.23
C THR A 252 25.86 18.67 6.80
N SER A 253 26.11 18.52 8.11
CA SER A 253 26.08 17.22 8.79
C SER A 253 24.65 16.64 8.82
N GLU A 254 23.63 17.45 9.09
CA GLU A 254 22.23 17.01 9.09
C GLU A 254 21.77 16.63 7.68
N LEU A 255 22.16 17.44 6.67
CA LEU A 255 21.89 17.09 5.26
C LEU A 255 22.57 15.78 4.87
N GLY A 256 23.79 15.52 5.34
CA GLY A 256 24.49 14.24 5.17
C GLY A 256 23.71 13.08 5.77
N ALA A 257 23.27 13.22 7.03
CA ALA A 257 22.47 12.18 7.71
C ALA A 257 21.13 11.90 7.02
N MET A 258 20.49 12.92 6.45
CA MET A 258 19.27 12.74 5.66
C MET A 258 19.50 11.99 4.36
N ARG A 259 20.60 12.28 3.65
CA ARG A 259 21.00 11.52 2.46
C ARG A 259 21.30 10.06 2.81
N GLU A 260 21.99 9.81 3.91
CA GLU A 260 22.23 8.44 4.40
C GLU A 260 20.92 7.70 4.71
N THR A 261 19.97 8.38 5.33
CA THR A 261 18.61 7.82 5.59
C THR A 261 17.92 7.42 4.30
N TYR A 262 17.93 8.29 3.28
CA TYR A 262 17.34 7.99 1.97
C TYR A 262 17.98 6.74 1.35
N TRP A 263 19.32 6.71 1.28
CA TRP A 263 20.04 5.59 0.67
C TRP A 263 19.95 4.30 1.48
N ALA A 264 19.78 4.37 2.80
CA ALA A 264 19.49 3.19 3.62
C ALA A 264 18.11 2.57 3.25
N CYS A 265 17.11 3.41 2.99
CA CYS A 265 15.81 2.94 2.51
C CYS A 265 15.92 2.27 1.13
N VAL A 266 16.63 2.89 0.19
CA VAL A 266 16.87 2.34 -1.15
C VAL A 266 17.60 0.99 -1.07
N LYS A 267 18.68 0.91 -0.30
CA LYS A 267 19.45 -0.33 -0.09
C LYS A 267 18.61 -1.44 0.53
N GLY A 268 17.73 -1.11 1.48
CA GLY A 268 16.82 -2.07 2.10
C GLY A 268 15.89 -2.73 1.09
N VAL A 269 15.40 -2.01 0.09
CA VAL A 269 14.56 -2.57 -0.97
C VAL A 269 15.36 -3.44 -1.93
N VAL A 270 16.55 -3.01 -2.32
CA VAL A 270 17.37 -3.73 -3.30
C VAL A 270 17.93 -5.04 -2.75
N THR A 271 18.26 -5.09 -1.46
CA THR A 271 18.73 -6.34 -0.81
C THR A 271 17.60 -7.36 -0.61
N LEU A 272 16.35 -6.93 -0.60
CA LEU A 272 15.18 -7.82 -0.52
C LEU A 272 14.71 -8.33 -1.89
N GLY A 273 15.08 -7.63 -2.98
CA GLY A 273 14.80 -8.07 -4.35
C GLY A 273 15.76 -9.18 -4.77
N GLU A 274 15.24 -10.35 -5.14
CA GLU A 274 16.04 -11.47 -5.65
C GLU A 274 16.87 -11.05 -6.86
N GLY A 275 18.18 -11.21 -6.76
CA GLY A 275 19.10 -11.16 -7.88
C GLY A 275 20.26 -10.19 -7.73
N GLY A 276 21.16 -10.46 -6.79
CA GLY A 276 22.60 -10.19 -6.89
C GLY A 276 23.09 -8.79 -7.28
N VAL A 277 22.24 -7.78 -7.34
CA VAL A 277 22.63 -6.40 -7.61
C VAL A 277 23.16 -5.81 -6.32
N THR A 278 24.45 -5.54 -6.24
CA THR A 278 25.05 -4.92 -5.06
C THR A 278 24.68 -3.44 -4.99
N ALA A 279 24.65 -2.88 -3.78
CA ALA A 279 24.44 -1.44 -3.57
C ALA A 279 25.43 -0.56 -4.36
N GLN A 280 26.59 -1.11 -4.73
CA GLN A 280 27.57 -0.46 -5.59
C GLN A 280 27.13 -0.40 -7.07
N ASP A 281 26.40 -1.39 -7.56
CA ASP A 281 25.91 -1.41 -8.95
C ASP A 281 24.79 -0.37 -9.17
N ILE A 282 24.08 0.02 -8.11
CA ILE A 282 23.07 1.07 -8.15
C ILE A 282 23.69 2.47 -8.08
N LEU A 283 24.75 2.62 -7.27
CA LEU A 283 25.46 3.90 -7.11
C LEU A 283 26.26 4.31 -8.34
N VAL A 284 26.62 3.39 -9.21
CA VAL A 284 27.45 3.66 -10.39
C VAL A 284 26.59 4.01 -11.61
N ARG A 285 25.24 3.85 -11.57
CA ARG A 285 24.39 3.99 -12.77
C ARG A 285 23.05 4.68 -12.51
N ALA A 286 22.85 5.33 -11.37
CA ALA A 286 21.67 6.16 -11.12
C ALA A 286 21.90 7.60 -11.59
#